data_1568dc993794446702112a42f699e498
#
_entry.id   1568dc993794446702112a42f699e498
#
_cell.length_a   1.000
_cell.length_b   1.000
_cell.length_c   1.000
_cell.angle_alpha   90.00
_cell.angle_beta   90.00
_cell.angle_gamma   90.00
#
_symmetry.space_group_name_H-M   'P 1'
#
loop_
_entity.id
_entity.type
_entity.pdbx_description
1 polymer ?
#
loop_
_entity_poly.entity_id
_entity_poly.type
_entity_poly.pdbx_seq_one_letter_code
_entity_poly.pdbx_strand_id
1 'polypeptide(L)'
;MNQDILNSGFIPEVICEQLPEGFEDIELLAEELPKVLANEQITDRISKLEIEKDISKLSLSELERAMLLYSYIGHAYMWGKSKVENVIPIQISKTWYEISQKLHRPPILSYASYALNNWKIADPDKPFDVENISIMQNFLGGVDEDWFIMIHVAIEYEAKEILSNLKSYFLEKNLDQTYLQKALDSIKKINSIMNRMPEKCDPFIYYNRVRPYIFGWKNNPATPNGVIYEGVDAYNGEPQLFRGETGAQSSIVPALDALLGVTHSNDPLREYLDEMRLYMPKEHRELLNSLDEWSNNERTKLNINEESVEIINELIKEVHTFRDKHLEYARVYIYEQSLTCLLYTSPSPRDF
;
A
#
# COMPACT_ATOMS: atom_id res chain seq x y z
N MET A 1 6.03 -11.97 -19.65
CA MET A 1 5.00 -11.56 -18.67
C MET A 1 4.89 -12.68 -17.63
N ASN A 2 5.20 -12.43 -16.37
CA ASN A 2 4.90 -13.38 -15.29
C ASN A 2 3.41 -13.30 -14.94
N GLN A 3 2.61 -14.16 -15.57
CA GLN A 3 1.15 -14.17 -15.42
C GLN A 3 0.68 -14.90 -14.15
N ASP A 4 1.59 -15.58 -13.44
CA ASP A 4 1.22 -16.34 -12.25
C ASP A 4 0.76 -15.43 -11.11
N ILE A 5 1.30 -14.20 -11.05
CA ILE A 5 0.85 -13.16 -10.10
C ILE A 5 -0.66 -12.87 -10.26
N LEU A 6 -1.22 -12.94 -11.47
CA LEU A 6 -2.66 -12.72 -11.66
C LEU A 6 -3.53 -13.85 -11.08
N ASN A 7 -2.97 -15.03 -10.81
CA ASN A 7 -3.68 -16.13 -10.19
C ASN A 7 -3.75 -15.99 -8.65
N SER A 8 -2.67 -15.51 -8.04
CA SER A 8 -2.60 -15.24 -6.59
C SER A 8 -3.04 -13.82 -6.21
N GLY A 9 -3.20 -12.94 -7.21
CA GLY A 9 -3.42 -11.52 -6.99
C GLY A 9 -2.12 -10.82 -6.58
N PHE A 10 -2.24 -9.61 -6.07
CA PHE A 10 -1.12 -8.80 -5.62
C PHE A 10 -0.80 -8.97 -4.12
N ILE A 11 -1.53 -9.84 -3.43
CA ILE A 11 -1.28 -10.15 -2.03
C ILE A 11 -0.26 -11.31 -1.95
N PRO A 12 0.75 -11.24 -1.06
CA PRO A 12 1.75 -12.29 -0.95
C PRO A 12 1.13 -13.58 -0.39
N GLU A 13 1.57 -14.73 -0.93
CA GLU A 13 1.15 -16.06 -0.46
C GLU A 13 1.78 -16.41 0.90
N VAL A 14 2.98 -15.90 1.15
CA VAL A 14 3.74 -16.14 2.38
C VAL A 14 4.12 -14.83 3.01
N ILE A 15 3.64 -14.60 4.21
CA ILE A 15 3.97 -13.41 5.03
C ILE A 15 4.85 -13.87 6.18
N CYS A 16 5.99 -13.20 6.37
CA CYS A 16 6.87 -13.41 7.49
C CYS A 16 6.29 -12.73 8.73
N GLU A 17 6.00 -13.51 9.79
CA GLU A 17 5.44 -12.97 11.03
C GLU A 17 6.53 -12.49 12.00
N GLN A 18 7.76 -13.01 11.88
CA GLN A 18 8.88 -12.68 12.75
C GLN A 18 10.21 -12.82 12.01
N LEU A 19 11.11 -11.84 12.20
CA LEU A 19 12.46 -11.89 11.65
C LEU A 19 13.34 -12.93 12.39
N PRO A 20 14.39 -13.45 11.71
CA PRO A 20 15.33 -14.39 12.33
C PRO A 20 16.19 -13.74 13.42
N GLU A 21 17.00 -14.57 14.08
CA GLU A 21 18.00 -14.15 15.07
C GLU A 21 18.86 -12.96 14.60
N GLY A 22 19.06 -11.99 15.50
CA GLY A 22 19.79 -10.73 15.22
C GLY A 22 18.90 -9.52 14.96
N PHE A 23 17.56 -9.69 14.94
CA PHE A 23 16.59 -8.60 14.72
C PHE A 23 15.64 -8.40 15.92
N GLU A 24 15.92 -9.02 17.07
CA GLU A 24 15.03 -9.00 18.24
C GLU A 24 14.77 -7.59 18.75
N ASP A 25 15.75 -6.70 18.69
CA ASP A 25 15.65 -5.31 19.11
C ASP A 25 14.70 -4.50 18.23
N ILE A 26 14.70 -4.77 16.92
CA ILE A 26 13.79 -4.15 15.93
C ILE A 26 12.37 -4.67 16.11
N GLU A 27 12.18 -6.00 16.24
CA GLU A 27 10.87 -6.62 16.51
C GLU A 27 10.28 -6.08 17.82
N LEU A 28 11.07 -6.05 18.90
CA LEU A 28 10.62 -5.56 20.20
C LEU A 28 10.24 -4.05 20.16
N LEU A 29 11.06 -3.23 19.48
CA LEU A 29 10.74 -1.81 19.35
C LEU A 29 9.44 -1.61 18.56
N ALA A 30 9.25 -2.37 17.50
CA ALA A 30 8.06 -2.30 16.67
C ALA A 30 6.80 -2.77 17.43
N GLU A 31 6.88 -3.87 18.18
CA GLU A 31 5.80 -4.34 19.05
C GLU A 31 5.40 -3.31 20.11
N GLU A 32 6.38 -2.61 20.68
CA GLU A 32 6.15 -1.59 21.72
C GLU A 32 5.79 -0.19 21.14
N LEU A 33 5.70 0.01 19.82
CA LEU A 33 5.47 1.33 19.22
C LEU A 33 4.31 2.11 19.84
N PRO A 34 3.12 1.54 20.07
CA PRO A 34 2.01 2.29 20.68
C PRO A 34 2.38 2.88 22.06
N LYS A 35 3.09 2.11 22.87
CA LYS A 35 3.57 2.55 24.19
C LYS A 35 4.70 3.57 24.09
N VAL A 36 5.65 3.35 23.17
CA VAL A 36 6.81 4.23 22.95
C VAL A 36 6.36 5.59 22.44
N LEU A 37 5.39 5.62 21.54
CA LEU A 37 4.80 6.86 21.02
C LEU A 37 3.98 7.60 22.08
N ALA A 38 3.18 6.89 22.89
CA ALA A 38 2.42 7.49 23.97
C ALA A 38 3.30 8.18 25.04
N ASN A 39 4.55 7.75 25.18
CA ASN A 39 5.51 8.29 26.16
C ASN A 39 6.62 9.14 25.50
N GLU A 40 6.53 9.44 24.22
CA GLU A 40 7.54 10.19 23.43
C GLU A 40 8.98 9.63 23.54
N GLN A 41 9.12 8.31 23.74
CA GLN A 41 10.42 7.65 24.00
C GLN A 41 11.12 7.15 22.74
N ILE A 42 10.60 7.43 21.55
CA ILE A 42 11.10 6.85 20.29
C ILE A 42 12.58 7.15 20.04
N THR A 43 13.04 8.38 20.33
CA THR A 43 14.44 8.77 20.14
C THR A 43 15.38 7.98 21.06
N ASP A 44 15.03 7.84 22.33
CA ASP A 44 15.84 7.10 23.32
C ASP A 44 15.92 5.60 22.99
N ARG A 45 14.85 5.05 22.41
CA ARG A 45 14.81 3.65 22.02
C ARG A 45 15.67 3.41 20.77
N ILE A 46 15.57 4.27 19.76
CA ILE A 46 16.36 4.16 18.52
C ILE A 46 17.85 4.35 18.81
N SER A 47 18.25 5.26 19.69
CA SER A 47 19.66 5.49 20.02
C SER A 47 20.39 4.26 20.58
N LYS A 48 19.66 3.25 21.05
CA LYS A 48 20.19 1.99 21.60
C LYS A 48 20.25 0.85 20.57
N LEU A 49 19.70 1.04 19.38
CA LEU A 49 19.76 0.05 18.32
C LEU A 49 21.15 -0.05 17.73
N GLU A 50 21.50 -1.22 17.21
CA GLU A 50 22.68 -1.38 16.38
C GLU A 50 22.55 -0.59 15.07
N ILE A 51 23.66 -0.05 14.58
CA ILE A 51 23.68 0.79 13.37
C ILE A 51 23.42 -0.05 12.12
N GLU A 52 23.94 -1.26 12.08
CA GLU A 52 23.84 -2.14 10.91
C GLU A 52 23.32 -3.52 11.31
N LYS A 53 22.46 -4.08 10.48
CA LYS A 53 21.99 -5.46 10.56
C LYS A 53 22.40 -6.23 9.32
N ASP A 54 22.84 -7.46 9.50
CA ASP A 54 23.16 -8.33 8.35
C ASP A 54 21.89 -8.86 7.67
N ILE A 55 21.53 -8.22 6.58
CA ILE A 55 20.38 -8.59 5.74
C ILE A 55 20.75 -9.54 4.59
N SER A 56 22.00 -10.04 4.52
CA SER A 56 22.50 -10.80 3.37
C SER A 56 21.80 -12.14 3.19
N LYS A 57 21.31 -12.72 4.28
CA LYS A 57 20.67 -14.07 4.31
C LYS A 57 19.15 -14.02 4.35
N LEU A 58 18.55 -12.83 4.45
CA LEU A 58 17.09 -12.70 4.51
C LEU A 58 16.46 -13.14 3.19
N SER A 59 15.45 -13.98 3.29
CA SER A 59 14.54 -14.32 2.19
C SER A 59 13.71 -13.11 1.78
N LEU A 60 12.99 -13.21 0.66
CA LEU A 60 12.12 -12.12 0.19
C LEU A 60 11.06 -11.74 1.23
N SER A 61 10.38 -12.72 1.84
CA SER A 61 9.36 -12.44 2.86
C SER A 61 9.93 -11.83 4.14
N GLU A 62 11.15 -12.22 4.54
CA GLU A 62 11.85 -11.59 5.67
C GLU A 62 12.33 -10.17 5.33
N LEU A 63 12.77 -9.90 4.10
CA LEU A 63 13.08 -8.53 3.64
C LEU A 63 11.84 -7.65 3.65
N GLU A 64 10.68 -8.18 3.24
CA GLU A 64 9.39 -7.46 3.32
C GLU A 64 9.00 -7.16 4.78
N ARG A 65 9.18 -8.13 5.69
CA ARG A 65 8.98 -7.91 7.14
C ARG A 65 9.92 -6.85 7.67
N ALA A 66 11.21 -6.93 7.35
CA ALA A 66 12.19 -5.93 7.76
C ALA A 66 11.83 -4.55 7.21
N MET A 67 11.43 -4.45 5.92
CA MET A 67 10.98 -3.19 5.32
C MET A 67 9.77 -2.61 6.04
N LEU A 68 8.81 -3.44 6.44
CA LEU A 68 7.65 -3.04 7.21
C LEU A 68 8.09 -2.42 8.54
N LEU A 69 8.90 -3.14 9.33
CA LEU A 69 9.30 -2.69 10.66
C LEU A 69 10.13 -1.41 10.63
N TYR A 70 11.16 -1.35 9.75
CA TYR A 70 11.97 -0.14 9.59
C TYR A 70 11.14 1.05 9.10
N SER A 71 10.13 0.82 8.24
CA SER A 71 9.22 1.88 7.80
C SER A 71 8.37 2.42 8.95
N TYR A 72 7.78 1.55 9.77
CA TYR A 72 7.01 1.97 10.94
C TYR A 72 7.87 2.71 11.96
N ILE A 73 9.07 2.20 12.28
CA ILE A 73 9.98 2.83 13.23
C ILE A 73 10.48 4.17 12.69
N GLY A 74 10.85 4.26 11.40
CA GLY A 74 11.29 5.50 10.76
C GLY A 74 10.20 6.58 10.75
N HIS A 75 8.96 6.21 10.41
CA HIS A 75 7.81 7.13 10.46
C HIS A 75 7.45 7.51 11.91
N ALA A 76 7.50 6.56 12.86
CA ALA A 76 7.31 6.85 14.27
C ALA A 76 8.35 7.85 14.80
N TYR A 77 9.61 7.75 14.37
CA TYR A 77 10.65 8.71 14.70
C TYR A 77 10.35 10.11 14.16
N MET A 78 9.88 10.20 12.92
CA MET A 78 9.57 11.48 12.27
C MET A 78 8.35 12.17 12.88
N TRP A 79 7.30 11.42 13.18
CA TRP A 79 5.98 11.97 13.50
C TRP A 79 5.55 11.77 14.95
N GLY A 80 6.27 10.94 15.72
CA GLY A 80 5.90 10.57 17.10
C GLY A 80 6.38 11.54 18.17
N LYS A 81 6.79 12.76 17.80
CA LYS A 81 7.30 13.80 18.70
C LYS A 81 6.61 15.12 18.46
N SER A 82 6.63 15.98 19.46
CA SER A 82 6.11 17.35 19.37
C SER A 82 6.87 18.22 18.34
N LYS A 83 8.14 17.90 18.07
CA LYS A 83 8.98 18.58 17.06
C LYS A 83 9.34 17.57 15.98
N VAL A 84 8.98 17.89 14.74
CA VAL A 84 9.35 17.11 13.57
C VAL A 84 10.85 17.27 13.30
N GLU A 85 11.52 16.16 13.07
CA GLU A 85 12.92 16.12 12.66
C GLU A 85 13.02 16.19 11.11
N ASN A 86 14.23 16.49 10.62
CA ASN A 86 14.55 16.47 9.19
C ASN A 86 15.67 15.49 8.84
N VAL A 87 16.08 14.68 9.82
CA VAL A 87 17.13 13.66 9.67
C VAL A 87 16.64 12.36 10.28
N ILE A 88 16.70 11.27 9.55
CA ILE A 88 16.51 9.91 10.06
C ILE A 88 17.87 9.41 10.54
N PRO A 89 18.00 8.96 11.81
CA PRO A 89 19.28 8.59 12.39
C PRO A 89 19.86 7.33 11.75
N ILE A 90 21.18 7.22 11.77
CA ILE A 90 21.95 6.16 11.11
C ILE A 90 21.51 4.74 11.53
N GLN A 91 21.04 4.55 12.76
CA GLN A 91 20.54 3.26 13.27
C GLN A 91 19.33 2.74 12.48
N ILE A 92 18.60 3.63 11.83
CA ILE A 92 17.44 3.28 11.00
C ILE A 92 17.78 3.41 9.52
N SER A 93 18.31 4.56 9.09
CA SER A 93 18.45 4.93 7.70
C SER A 93 19.32 3.96 6.90
N LYS A 94 20.41 3.46 7.47
CA LYS A 94 21.40 2.64 6.76
C LYS A 94 20.82 1.27 6.38
N THR A 95 20.37 0.49 7.34
CA THR A 95 19.76 -0.82 7.09
C THR A 95 18.47 -0.67 6.27
N TRP A 96 17.64 0.34 6.55
CA TRP A 96 16.43 0.60 5.78
C TRP A 96 16.72 0.87 4.30
N TYR A 97 17.76 1.67 4.01
CA TYR A 97 18.22 1.89 2.65
C TYR A 97 18.68 0.59 1.98
N GLU A 98 19.50 -0.23 2.65
CA GLU A 98 19.97 -1.51 2.09
C GLU A 98 18.82 -2.46 1.76
N ILE A 99 17.82 -2.59 2.65
CA ILE A 99 16.59 -3.34 2.40
C ILE A 99 15.86 -2.78 1.17
N SER A 100 15.73 -1.46 1.09
CA SER A 100 15.06 -0.76 -0.01
C SER A 100 15.70 -1.06 -1.37
N GLN A 101 17.04 -1.17 -1.42
CA GLN A 101 17.75 -1.52 -2.63
C GLN A 101 17.47 -2.97 -3.08
N LYS A 102 17.41 -3.91 -2.12
CA LYS A 102 17.07 -5.31 -2.43
C LYS A 102 15.63 -5.45 -2.92
N LEU A 103 14.69 -4.68 -2.37
CA LEU A 103 13.28 -4.67 -2.74
C LEU A 103 12.96 -3.73 -3.93
N HIS A 104 13.96 -2.99 -4.43
CA HIS A 104 13.83 -2.05 -5.54
C HIS A 104 12.70 -1.01 -5.36
N ARG A 105 12.50 -0.52 -4.14
CA ARG A 105 11.55 0.55 -3.83
C ARG A 105 12.11 1.48 -2.75
N PRO A 106 11.66 2.76 -2.66
CA PRO A 106 12.24 3.73 -1.73
C PRO A 106 12.12 3.32 -0.26
N PRO A 107 13.07 3.73 0.62
CA PRO A 107 13.00 3.52 2.07
C PRO A 107 11.98 4.49 2.69
N ILE A 108 10.72 4.16 2.56
CA ILE A 108 9.55 4.91 3.06
C ILE A 108 8.41 3.92 3.32
N LEU A 109 7.49 4.24 4.21
CA LEU A 109 6.28 3.46 4.38
C LEU A 109 5.43 3.58 3.11
N SER A 110 5.24 2.46 2.44
CA SER A 110 4.41 2.34 1.24
C SER A 110 3.25 1.37 1.48
N TYR A 111 2.28 1.38 0.58
CA TYR A 111 1.14 0.46 0.60
C TYR A 111 1.56 -1.03 0.71
N ALA A 112 2.67 -1.41 0.05
CA ALA A 112 3.19 -2.77 0.13
C ALA A 112 3.54 -3.19 1.56
N SER A 113 4.15 -2.30 2.35
CA SER A 113 4.46 -2.57 3.76
C SER A 113 3.23 -2.36 4.66
N TYR A 114 2.41 -1.31 4.40
CA TYR A 114 1.31 -0.94 5.27
C TYR A 114 0.12 -1.89 5.19
N ALA A 115 -0.19 -2.41 3.98
CA ALA A 115 -1.32 -3.29 3.75
C ALA A 115 -0.90 -4.70 3.31
N LEU A 116 -0.13 -4.84 2.20
CA LEU A 116 0.08 -6.16 1.57
C LEU A 116 0.84 -7.14 2.49
N ASN A 117 1.81 -6.67 3.28
CA ASN A 117 2.66 -7.49 4.14
C ASN A 117 2.37 -7.31 5.63
N ASN A 118 1.24 -6.70 6.03
CA ASN A 118 0.95 -6.33 7.41
C ASN A 118 -0.27 -7.03 8.01
N TRP A 119 -0.49 -8.27 7.69
CA TRP A 119 -1.65 -9.01 8.19
C TRP A 119 -1.35 -10.49 8.38
N LYS A 120 -2.19 -11.16 9.14
CA LYS A 120 -2.22 -12.62 9.26
C LYS A 120 -3.64 -13.11 9.53
N ILE A 121 -3.88 -14.39 9.24
CA ILE A 121 -5.14 -15.04 9.61
C ILE A 121 -5.21 -15.15 11.14
N ALA A 122 -6.33 -14.72 11.71
CA ALA A 122 -6.55 -14.76 13.15
C ALA A 122 -6.90 -16.18 13.63
N ASP A 123 -7.74 -16.88 12.89
CA ASP A 123 -8.18 -18.26 13.16
C ASP A 123 -7.97 -19.11 11.89
N PRO A 124 -6.92 -19.96 11.85
CA PRO A 124 -6.61 -20.78 10.66
C PRO A 124 -7.68 -21.80 10.29
N ASP A 125 -8.58 -22.15 11.21
CA ASP A 125 -9.66 -23.09 10.97
C ASP A 125 -10.87 -22.45 10.27
N LYS A 126 -10.85 -21.13 10.10
CA LYS A 126 -11.89 -20.37 9.41
C LYS A 126 -11.43 -19.87 8.04
N PRO A 127 -12.37 -19.70 7.09
CA PRO A 127 -12.03 -19.10 5.80
C PRO A 127 -11.56 -17.65 5.98
N PHE A 128 -10.90 -17.13 4.95
CA PHE A 128 -10.57 -15.71 4.89
C PHE A 128 -11.84 -14.86 4.93
N ASP A 129 -11.87 -13.94 5.86
CA ASP A 129 -12.88 -12.88 6.00
C ASP A 129 -12.22 -11.65 6.62
N VAL A 130 -12.75 -10.45 6.37
CA VAL A 130 -12.21 -9.22 6.96
C VAL A 130 -12.17 -9.27 8.50
N GLU A 131 -13.07 -10.01 9.13
CA GLU A 131 -13.11 -10.19 10.59
C GLU A 131 -12.25 -11.37 11.08
N ASN A 132 -11.70 -12.17 10.16
CA ASN A 132 -10.79 -13.27 10.46
C ASN A 132 -9.33 -12.97 10.12
N ILE A 133 -8.97 -11.69 9.99
CA ILE A 133 -7.59 -11.25 9.88
C ILE A 133 -7.21 -10.35 11.05
N SER A 134 -5.94 -10.30 11.37
CA SER A 134 -5.37 -9.39 12.36
C SER A 134 -4.17 -8.68 11.76
N ILE A 135 -3.93 -7.47 12.22
CA ILE A 135 -2.81 -6.64 11.80
C ILE A 135 -1.61 -6.94 12.69
N MET A 136 -0.44 -7.06 12.06
CA MET A 136 0.81 -7.39 12.76
C MET A 136 1.51 -6.16 13.33
N GLN A 137 1.35 -5.00 12.68
CA GLN A 137 2.02 -3.77 13.07
C GLN A 137 1.08 -2.57 12.91
N ASN A 138 1.02 -1.71 13.93
CA ASN A 138 0.33 -0.41 13.90
C ASN A 138 1.18 0.66 14.62
N PHE A 139 0.79 1.94 14.50
CA PHE A 139 1.47 3.05 15.19
C PHE A 139 0.94 3.25 16.60
N LEU A 140 -0.30 3.67 16.73
CA LEU A 140 -0.92 3.97 18.01
C LEU A 140 -1.81 2.84 18.54
N GLY A 141 -2.11 1.89 17.66
CA GLY A 141 -3.13 0.88 17.92
C GLY A 141 -4.54 1.46 17.93
N GLY A 142 -5.49 0.58 17.95
CA GLY A 142 -6.90 0.93 17.98
C GLY A 142 -7.64 0.46 16.72
N VAL A 143 -8.95 0.31 16.90
CA VAL A 143 -9.81 -0.31 15.91
C VAL A 143 -9.83 0.42 14.56
N ASP A 144 -9.64 1.74 14.57
CA ASP A 144 -9.72 2.57 13.35
C ASP A 144 -8.55 2.29 12.40
N GLU A 145 -7.31 2.24 12.95
CA GLU A 145 -6.11 1.91 12.17
C GLU A 145 -6.18 0.47 11.66
N ASP A 146 -6.47 -0.47 12.55
CA ASP A 146 -6.57 -1.88 12.19
C ASP A 146 -7.63 -2.11 11.12
N TRP A 147 -8.83 -1.54 11.29
CA TRP A 147 -9.94 -1.70 10.35
C TRP A 147 -9.65 -1.08 8.99
N PHE A 148 -8.99 0.08 8.97
CA PHE A 148 -8.54 0.71 7.73
C PHE A 148 -7.64 -0.24 6.92
N ILE A 149 -6.64 -0.84 7.57
CA ILE A 149 -5.73 -1.80 6.92
C ILE A 149 -6.48 -3.08 6.53
N MET A 150 -7.30 -3.64 7.41
CA MET A 150 -8.05 -4.88 7.16
C MET A 150 -8.99 -4.78 5.95
N ILE A 151 -9.65 -3.65 5.75
CA ILE A 151 -10.47 -3.41 4.56
C ILE A 151 -9.62 -3.44 3.28
N HIS A 152 -8.44 -2.81 3.28
CA HIS A 152 -7.52 -2.83 2.14
C HIS A 152 -7.02 -4.25 1.85
N VAL A 153 -6.63 -4.99 2.89
CA VAL A 153 -6.23 -6.41 2.77
C VAL A 153 -7.35 -7.27 2.19
N ALA A 154 -8.59 -7.06 2.65
CA ALA A 154 -9.74 -7.82 2.15
C ALA A 154 -10.05 -7.51 0.68
N ILE A 155 -9.89 -6.26 0.24
CA ILE A 155 -10.01 -5.85 -1.16
C ILE A 155 -8.92 -6.53 -2.00
N GLU A 156 -7.66 -6.49 -1.56
CA GLU A 156 -6.53 -7.13 -2.24
C GLU A 156 -6.72 -8.65 -2.35
N TYR A 157 -7.19 -9.29 -1.28
CA TYR A 157 -7.47 -10.72 -1.28
C TYR A 157 -8.58 -11.12 -2.26
N GLU A 158 -9.68 -10.37 -2.31
CA GLU A 158 -10.79 -10.63 -3.24
C GLU A 158 -10.37 -10.35 -4.69
N ALA A 159 -9.46 -9.40 -4.91
CA ALA A 159 -9.01 -9.03 -6.25
C ALA A 159 -8.32 -10.17 -7.01
N LYS A 160 -7.79 -11.21 -6.34
CA LYS A 160 -7.25 -12.39 -7.01
C LYS A 160 -8.27 -13.08 -7.92
N GLU A 161 -9.53 -13.16 -7.47
CA GLU A 161 -10.60 -13.80 -8.25
C GLU A 161 -10.90 -13.01 -9.53
N ILE A 162 -11.00 -11.68 -9.46
CA ILE A 162 -11.24 -10.86 -10.65
C ILE A 162 -10.04 -10.95 -11.60
N LEU A 163 -8.81 -10.84 -11.09
CA LEU A 163 -7.59 -10.86 -11.91
C LEU A 163 -7.39 -12.22 -12.60
N SER A 164 -7.57 -13.33 -11.88
CA SER A 164 -7.47 -14.69 -12.42
C SER A 164 -8.52 -14.94 -13.52
N ASN A 165 -9.76 -14.55 -13.32
CA ASN A 165 -10.81 -14.72 -14.31
C ASN A 165 -10.60 -13.84 -15.55
N LEU A 166 -10.19 -12.57 -15.37
CA LEU A 166 -9.86 -11.70 -16.51
C LEU A 166 -8.61 -12.17 -17.26
N LYS A 167 -7.60 -12.73 -16.55
CA LYS A 167 -6.46 -13.40 -17.19
C LYS A 167 -6.94 -14.53 -18.10
N SER A 168 -7.77 -15.44 -17.57
CA SER A 168 -8.26 -16.58 -18.35
C SER A 168 -9.06 -16.13 -19.57
N TYR A 169 -9.90 -15.12 -19.43
CA TYR A 169 -10.69 -14.60 -20.54
C TYR A 169 -9.84 -13.90 -21.60
N PHE A 170 -9.01 -12.94 -21.21
CA PHE A 170 -8.30 -12.06 -22.13
C PHE A 170 -6.94 -12.59 -22.57
N LEU A 171 -6.09 -13.04 -21.63
CA LEU A 171 -4.71 -13.41 -21.94
C LEU A 171 -4.60 -14.84 -22.43
N GLU A 172 -5.35 -15.78 -21.85
CA GLU A 172 -5.43 -17.17 -22.30
C GLU A 172 -6.43 -17.36 -23.45
N LYS A 173 -7.15 -16.29 -23.81
CA LYS A 173 -8.14 -16.25 -24.90
C LYS A 173 -9.25 -17.31 -24.75
N ASN A 174 -9.58 -17.64 -23.50
CA ASN A 174 -10.71 -18.50 -23.21
C ASN A 174 -11.97 -17.63 -23.11
N LEU A 175 -12.63 -17.39 -24.24
CA LEU A 175 -13.75 -16.45 -24.40
C LEU A 175 -15.08 -16.98 -23.83
N ASP A 176 -15.04 -17.84 -22.82
CA ASP A 176 -16.20 -18.27 -22.06
C ASP A 176 -16.66 -17.15 -21.12
N GLN A 177 -17.89 -16.71 -21.26
CA GLN A 177 -18.50 -15.62 -20.49
C GLN A 177 -18.54 -15.90 -18.99
N THR A 178 -18.46 -17.16 -18.56
CA THR A 178 -18.44 -17.51 -17.13
C THR A 178 -17.27 -16.86 -16.40
N TYR A 179 -16.14 -16.63 -17.07
CA TYR A 179 -15.01 -15.89 -16.49
C TYR A 179 -15.34 -14.43 -16.26
N LEU A 180 -16.01 -13.78 -17.24
CA LEU A 180 -16.44 -12.39 -17.08
C LEU A 180 -17.48 -12.24 -15.98
N GLN A 181 -18.43 -13.19 -15.88
CA GLN A 181 -19.44 -13.17 -14.84
C GLN A 181 -18.83 -13.32 -13.44
N LYS A 182 -17.88 -14.25 -13.25
CA LYS A 182 -17.14 -14.40 -11.98
C LYS A 182 -16.35 -13.14 -11.62
N ALA A 183 -15.70 -12.52 -12.62
CA ALA A 183 -15.02 -11.25 -12.40
C ALA A 183 -16.00 -10.13 -11.98
N LEU A 184 -17.19 -10.07 -12.58
CA LEU A 184 -18.24 -9.12 -12.22
C LEU A 184 -18.76 -9.34 -10.79
N ASP A 185 -18.96 -10.59 -10.39
CA ASP A 185 -19.38 -10.91 -9.04
C ASP A 185 -18.32 -10.51 -8.01
N SER A 186 -17.03 -10.73 -8.34
CA SER A 186 -15.90 -10.36 -7.49
C SER A 186 -15.75 -8.83 -7.34
N ILE A 187 -15.87 -8.02 -8.40
CA ILE A 187 -15.79 -6.56 -8.25
C ILE A 187 -16.97 -6.00 -7.45
N LYS A 188 -18.17 -6.58 -7.56
CA LYS A 188 -19.32 -6.22 -6.71
C LYS A 188 -19.03 -6.55 -5.23
N LYS A 189 -18.37 -7.66 -4.96
CA LYS A 189 -17.94 -8.01 -3.60
C LYS A 189 -16.87 -7.05 -3.07
N ILE A 190 -15.90 -6.66 -3.90
CA ILE A 190 -14.91 -5.61 -3.57
C ILE A 190 -15.61 -4.30 -3.21
N ASN A 191 -16.60 -3.86 -3.98
CA ASN A 191 -17.41 -2.67 -3.67
C ASN A 191 -18.15 -2.81 -2.34
N SER A 192 -18.69 -4.00 -2.04
CA SER A 192 -19.32 -4.28 -0.74
C SER A 192 -18.33 -4.21 0.42
N ILE A 193 -17.12 -4.76 0.27
CA ILE A 193 -16.05 -4.67 1.27
C ILE A 193 -15.66 -3.21 1.51
N MET A 194 -15.46 -2.43 0.43
CA MET A 194 -15.14 -1.01 0.53
C MET A 194 -16.19 -0.23 1.33
N ASN A 195 -17.47 -0.53 1.15
CA ASN A 195 -18.56 0.12 1.87
C ASN A 195 -18.55 -0.14 3.39
N ARG A 196 -17.80 -1.13 3.86
CA ARG A 196 -17.64 -1.44 5.29
C ARG A 196 -16.64 -0.52 6.02
N MET A 197 -15.88 0.30 5.29
CA MET A 197 -14.89 1.20 5.91
C MET A 197 -15.46 2.00 7.10
N PRO A 198 -16.65 2.64 7.01
CA PRO A 198 -17.20 3.43 8.11
C PRO A 198 -17.70 2.61 9.31
N GLU A 199 -17.74 1.28 9.22
CA GLU A 199 -18.25 0.44 10.33
C GLU A 199 -17.37 0.58 11.58
N LYS A 200 -16.04 0.67 11.41
CA LYS A 200 -15.09 0.70 12.53
C LYS A 200 -13.94 1.71 12.34
N CYS A 201 -13.94 2.48 11.25
CA CYS A 201 -12.95 3.54 11.02
C CYS A 201 -13.67 4.90 11.00
N ASP A 202 -13.51 5.69 12.06
CA ASP A 202 -14.08 7.03 12.18
C ASP A 202 -13.21 8.04 11.42
N PRO A 203 -13.79 8.93 10.58
CA PRO A 203 -13.02 9.89 9.79
C PRO A 203 -12.16 10.85 10.63
N PHE A 204 -12.64 11.29 11.78
CA PHE A 204 -11.88 12.19 12.66
C PHE A 204 -10.70 11.45 13.30
N ILE A 205 -10.90 10.21 13.78
CA ILE A 205 -9.83 9.39 14.35
C ILE A 205 -8.79 9.07 13.28
N TYR A 206 -9.22 8.64 12.10
CA TYR A 206 -8.31 8.39 10.99
C TYR A 206 -7.45 9.61 10.67
N TYR A 207 -8.06 10.77 10.45
CA TYR A 207 -7.36 11.99 10.07
C TYR A 207 -6.35 12.46 11.11
N ASN A 208 -6.71 12.40 12.40
CA ASN A 208 -5.90 12.97 13.47
C ASN A 208 -4.92 11.98 14.11
N ARG A 209 -5.15 10.67 14.01
CA ARG A 209 -4.34 9.66 14.71
C ARG A 209 -3.67 8.65 13.80
N VAL A 210 -4.23 8.35 12.63
CA VAL A 210 -3.66 7.38 11.68
C VAL A 210 -2.88 8.10 10.58
N ARG A 211 -3.56 8.99 9.86
CA ARG A 211 -3.02 9.70 8.69
C ARG A 211 -1.69 10.43 8.95
N PRO A 212 -1.44 11.10 10.08
CA PRO A 212 -0.15 11.77 10.31
C PRO A 212 1.05 10.83 10.21
N TYR A 213 0.92 9.60 10.68
CA TYR A 213 2.01 8.63 10.67
C TYR A 213 2.30 8.03 9.29
N ILE A 214 1.32 7.93 8.41
CA ILE A 214 1.51 7.37 7.07
C ILE A 214 1.92 8.40 6.02
N PHE A 215 1.96 9.68 6.40
CA PHE A 215 2.31 10.78 5.50
C PHE A 215 3.83 10.78 5.19
N GLY A 216 4.18 10.97 3.90
CA GLY A 216 5.58 11.01 3.45
C GLY A 216 6.23 12.39 3.57
N TRP A 217 7.40 12.51 2.97
CA TRP A 217 8.22 13.72 2.99
C TRP A 217 7.88 14.71 1.86
N LYS A 218 7.49 14.20 0.70
CA LYS A 218 7.17 15.01 -0.49
C LYS A 218 5.85 15.74 -0.31
N ASN A 219 5.86 17.04 -0.61
CA ASN A 219 4.70 17.93 -0.48
C ASN A 219 4.14 17.99 0.97
N ASN A 220 5.01 17.82 1.96
CA ASN A 220 4.65 17.89 3.36
C ASN A 220 5.15 19.23 3.95
N PRO A 221 4.25 20.08 4.47
CA PRO A 221 4.64 21.37 5.07
C PRO A 221 5.62 21.26 6.23
N ALA A 222 5.61 20.13 6.94
CA ALA A 222 6.51 19.88 8.07
C ALA A 222 7.93 19.50 7.63
N THR A 223 8.10 19.02 6.39
CA THR A 223 9.39 18.66 5.79
C THR A 223 9.55 19.26 4.39
N PRO A 224 9.48 20.59 4.24
CA PRO A 224 9.38 21.25 2.92
C PRO A 224 10.59 20.99 2.01
N ASN A 225 11.74 20.73 2.61
CA ASN A 225 13.00 20.43 1.89
C ASN A 225 13.29 18.93 1.80
N GLY A 226 12.40 18.05 2.30
CA GLY A 226 12.65 16.62 2.39
C GLY A 226 13.37 16.21 3.68
N VAL A 227 13.83 14.96 3.72
CA VAL A 227 14.43 14.33 4.91
C VAL A 227 15.76 13.70 4.55
N ILE A 228 16.79 13.94 5.37
CA ILE A 228 18.13 13.37 5.25
C ILE A 228 18.15 11.98 5.87
N TYR A 229 18.76 11.03 5.18
CA TYR A 229 19.03 9.69 5.65
C TYR A 229 20.49 9.61 6.08
N GLU A 230 20.75 9.73 7.38
CA GLU A 230 22.10 9.77 7.93
C GLU A 230 22.89 8.49 7.59
N GLY A 231 24.15 8.61 7.14
CA GLY A 231 25.02 7.46 6.85
C GLY A 231 24.69 6.73 5.53
N VAL A 232 23.78 7.26 4.69
CA VAL A 232 23.50 6.74 3.35
C VAL A 232 24.31 7.52 2.32
N ASP A 233 25.50 7.01 1.99
CA ASP A 233 26.45 7.67 1.09
C ASP A 233 25.87 7.92 -0.31
N ALA A 234 24.99 7.04 -0.79
CA ALA A 234 24.35 7.18 -2.10
C ALA A 234 23.49 8.45 -2.24
N TYR A 235 23.05 9.03 -1.13
CA TYR A 235 22.30 10.28 -1.14
C TYR A 235 23.19 11.53 -0.95
N ASN A 236 24.51 11.36 -0.75
CA ASN A 236 25.49 12.46 -0.59
C ASN A 236 25.07 13.52 0.46
N GLY A 237 24.30 13.12 1.49
CA GLY A 237 23.75 14.04 2.48
C GLY A 237 22.57 14.89 1.97
N GLU A 238 22.12 14.69 0.75
CA GLU A 238 20.99 15.42 0.18
C GLU A 238 19.66 14.89 0.73
N PRO A 239 18.71 15.77 1.07
CA PRO A 239 17.40 15.36 1.56
C PRO A 239 16.58 14.69 0.47
N GLN A 240 15.84 13.66 0.84
CA GLN A 240 14.99 12.88 -0.04
C GLN A 240 13.52 13.31 0.08
N LEU A 241 12.81 13.30 -1.05
CA LEU A 241 11.42 13.67 -1.17
C LEU A 241 10.60 12.45 -1.58
N PHE A 242 10.35 11.54 -0.63
CA PHE A 242 9.53 10.36 -0.86
C PHE A 242 8.07 10.59 -0.48
N ARG A 243 7.16 9.96 -1.23
CA ARG A 243 5.75 9.92 -0.89
C ARG A 243 5.49 8.81 0.12
N GLY A 244 4.60 9.06 1.07
CA GLY A 244 4.15 8.07 2.02
C GLY A 244 3.15 7.10 1.42
N GLU A 245 2.50 6.35 2.29
CA GLU A 245 1.47 5.39 1.94
C GLU A 245 0.26 6.06 1.27
N THR A 246 -0.27 5.39 0.27
CA THR A 246 -1.54 5.75 -0.39
C THR A 246 -2.10 4.57 -1.17
N GLY A 247 -3.44 4.44 -1.21
CA GLY A 247 -4.13 3.45 -2.05
C GLY A 247 -3.80 3.52 -3.54
N ALA A 248 -3.29 4.68 -4.03
CA ALA A 248 -2.79 4.80 -5.41
C ALA A 248 -1.53 3.95 -5.70
N GLN A 249 -0.91 3.36 -4.67
CA GLN A 249 0.18 2.39 -4.79
C GLN A 249 -0.31 0.94 -4.88
N SER A 250 -1.62 0.69 -4.84
CA SER A 250 -2.21 -0.63 -5.17
C SER A 250 -2.07 -0.93 -6.65
N SER A 251 -1.79 -2.19 -6.97
CA SER A 251 -1.62 -2.65 -8.35
C SER A 251 -2.93 -3.12 -9.01
N ILE A 252 -4.03 -3.22 -8.25
CA ILE A 252 -5.32 -3.76 -8.74
C ILE A 252 -5.88 -2.88 -9.86
N VAL A 253 -6.08 -1.59 -9.57
CA VAL A 253 -6.76 -0.69 -10.50
C VAL A 253 -6.00 -0.54 -11.82
N PRO A 254 -4.66 -0.32 -11.85
CA PRO A 254 -3.91 -0.31 -13.09
C PRO A 254 -3.98 -1.63 -13.88
N ALA A 255 -4.01 -2.78 -13.19
CA ALA A 255 -4.16 -4.07 -13.85
C ALA A 255 -5.55 -4.23 -14.48
N LEU A 256 -6.61 -3.83 -13.78
CA LEU A 256 -7.98 -3.83 -14.30
C LEU A 256 -8.12 -2.90 -15.50
N ASP A 257 -7.55 -1.69 -15.44
CA ASP A 257 -7.56 -0.76 -16.56
C ASP A 257 -6.93 -1.37 -17.82
N ALA A 258 -5.76 -1.97 -17.68
CA ALA A 258 -5.08 -2.62 -18.79
C ALA A 258 -5.89 -3.80 -19.36
N LEU A 259 -6.44 -4.68 -18.51
CA LEU A 259 -7.22 -5.84 -18.94
C LEU A 259 -8.56 -5.43 -19.58
N LEU A 260 -9.24 -4.44 -19.03
CA LEU A 260 -10.52 -3.95 -19.54
C LEU A 260 -10.36 -2.95 -20.70
N GLY A 261 -9.14 -2.46 -20.95
CA GLY A 261 -8.83 -1.50 -22.02
C GLY A 261 -9.30 -0.08 -21.70
N VAL A 262 -9.31 0.28 -20.42
CA VAL A 262 -9.58 1.65 -19.98
C VAL A 262 -8.36 2.52 -20.27
N THR A 263 -8.55 3.60 -21.02
CA THR A 263 -7.49 4.55 -21.34
C THR A 263 -7.68 5.85 -20.56
N HIS A 264 -6.58 6.46 -20.15
CA HIS A 264 -6.58 7.73 -19.43
C HIS A 264 -5.97 8.83 -20.29
N SER A 265 -6.45 10.06 -20.11
CA SER A 265 -5.82 11.24 -20.68
C SER A 265 -4.44 11.46 -20.07
N ASN A 266 -3.56 12.12 -20.83
CA ASN A 266 -2.25 12.51 -20.32
C ASN A 266 -2.41 13.84 -19.56
N ASP A 267 -2.56 13.77 -18.25
CA ASP A 267 -2.80 14.88 -17.33
C ASP A 267 -1.98 14.74 -16.04
N PRO A 268 -1.98 15.75 -15.14
CA PRO A 268 -1.22 15.68 -13.89
C PRO A 268 -1.56 14.49 -12.98
N LEU A 269 -2.80 13.96 -13.07
CA LEU A 269 -3.19 12.77 -12.32
C LEU A 269 -2.43 11.55 -12.86
N ARG A 270 -2.26 11.44 -14.17
CA ARG A 270 -1.49 10.34 -14.78
C ARG A 270 -0.03 10.37 -14.34
N GLU A 271 0.60 11.55 -14.36
CA GLU A 271 1.98 11.71 -13.87
C GLU A 271 2.11 11.28 -12.40
N TYR A 272 1.13 11.64 -11.58
CA TYR A 272 1.09 11.20 -10.18
C TYR A 272 0.95 9.68 -10.06
N LEU A 273 0.06 9.05 -10.80
CA LEU A 273 -0.13 7.59 -10.78
C LEU A 273 1.11 6.84 -11.28
N ASP A 274 1.79 7.37 -12.29
CA ASP A 274 3.06 6.79 -12.77
C ASP A 274 4.17 6.91 -11.72
N GLU A 275 4.23 8.03 -10.96
CA GLU A 275 5.12 8.15 -9.80
C GLU A 275 4.78 7.11 -8.72
N MET A 276 3.49 6.81 -8.48
CA MET A 276 3.07 5.83 -7.48
C MET A 276 3.54 4.40 -7.79
N ARG A 277 3.72 4.06 -9.07
CA ARG A 277 4.28 2.75 -9.47
C ARG A 277 5.68 2.52 -8.88
N LEU A 278 6.48 3.54 -8.63
CA LEU A 278 7.83 3.40 -8.06
C LEU A 278 7.83 2.80 -6.65
N TYR A 279 6.71 2.88 -5.94
CA TYR A 279 6.52 2.39 -4.57
C TYR A 279 5.93 0.98 -4.51
N MET A 280 5.47 0.44 -5.64
CA MET A 280 4.96 -0.93 -5.75
C MET A 280 6.10 -1.95 -5.73
N PRO A 281 5.87 -3.22 -5.35
CA PRO A 281 6.83 -4.31 -5.53
C PRO A 281 7.31 -4.40 -6.98
N LYS A 282 8.57 -4.81 -7.17
CA LYS A 282 9.19 -4.88 -8.51
C LYS A 282 8.40 -5.73 -9.48
N GLU A 283 7.99 -6.92 -9.04
CA GLU A 283 7.25 -7.89 -9.86
C GLU A 283 5.89 -7.34 -10.29
N HIS A 284 5.22 -6.56 -9.44
CA HIS A 284 3.96 -5.88 -9.77
C HIS A 284 4.16 -4.86 -10.89
N ARG A 285 5.22 -4.04 -10.79
CA ARG A 285 5.56 -3.04 -11.83
C ARG A 285 5.87 -3.68 -13.18
N GLU A 286 6.64 -4.75 -13.17
CA GLU A 286 7.00 -5.51 -14.39
C GLU A 286 5.76 -6.12 -15.03
N LEU A 287 4.85 -6.67 -14.23
CA LEU A 287 3.58 -7.19 -14.72
C LEU A 287 2.72 -6.06 -15.31
N LEU A 288 2.55 -4.94 -14.60
CA LEU A 288 1.75 -3.81 -15.07
C LEU A 288 2.28 -3.25 -16.40
N ASN A 289 3.59 -3.10 -16.55
CA ASN A 289 4.20 -2.67 -17.81
C ASN A 289 3.88 -3.66 -18.96
N SER A 290 3.97 -4.96 -18.68
CA SER A 290 3.63 -5.99 -19.65
C SER A 290 2.14 -6.01 -20.01
N LEU A 291 1.26 -5.73 -19.05
CA LEU A 291 -0.19 -5.61 -19.28
C LEU A 291 -0.52 -4.36 -20.12
N ASP A 292 0.13 -3.23 -19.85
CA ASP A 292 -0.02 -2.01 -20.64
C ASP A 292 0.39 -2.25 -22.11
N GLU A 293 1.54 -2.91 -22.34
CA GLU A 293 1.99 -3.29 -23.69
C GLU A 293 1.00 -4.25 -24.38
N TRP A 294 0.53 -5.26 -23.67
CA TRP A 294 -0.46 -6.20 -24.17
C TRP A 294 -1.78 -5.49 -24.51
N SER A 295 -2.27 -4.62 -23.65
CA SER A 295 -3.51 -3.87 -23.85
C SER A 295 -3.45 -3.03 -25.14
N ASN A 296 -2.33 -2.35 -25.36
CA ASN A 296 -2.12 -1.50 -26.53
C ASN A 296 -2.00 -2.31 -27.84
N ASN A 297 -1.42 -3.51 -27.82
CA ASN A 297 -1.04 -4.24 -29.01
C ASN A 297 -1.97 -5.40 -29.37
N GLU A 298 -2.51 -6.10 -28.37
CA GLU A 298 -3.20 -7.38 -28.56
C GLU A 298 -4.69 -7.35 -28.22
N ARG A 299 -5.11 -6.56 -27.22
CA ARG A 299 -6.49 -6.54 -26.75
C ARG A 299 -7.49 -6.21 -27.85
N THR A 300 -7.19 -5.25 -28.70
CA THR A 300 -8.06 -4.82 -29.80
C THR A 300 -8.23 -5.87 -30.91
N LYS A 301 -7.39 -6.90 -30.94
CA LYS A 301 -7.46 -8.01 -31.90
C LYS A 301 -8.37 -9.13 -31.42
N LEU A 302 -8.88 -9.08 -30.20
CA LEU A 302 -9.80 -10.09 -29.69
C LEU A 302 -11.18 -9.97 -30.34
N ASN A 303 -11.70 -11.10 -30.80
CA ASN A 303 -13.06 -11.17 -31.35
C ASN A 303 -14.05 -11.44 -30.21
N ILE A 304 -14.53 -10.37 -29.58
CA ILE A 304 -15.46 -10.41 -28.44
C ILE A 304 -16.88 -10.27 -28.94
N ASN A 305 -17.79 -11.19 -28.57
CA ASN A 305 -19.19 -11.15 -28.94
C ASN A 305 -19.98 -10.08 -28.15
N GLU A 306 -21.19 -9.73 -28.62
CA GLU A 306 -22.02 -8.68 -28.05
C GLU A 306 -22.36 -8.94 -26.56
N GLU A 307 -22.73 -10.16 -26.20
CA GLU A 307 -23.06 -10.52 -24.82
C GLU A 307 -21.85 -10.31 -23.85
N SER A 308 -20.65 -10.67 -24.31
CA SER A 308 -19.42 -10.41 -23.54
C SER A 308 -19.12 -8.93 -23.41
N VAL A 309 -19.42 -8.14 -24.44
CA VAL A 309 -19.26 -6.67 -24.40
C VAL A 309 -20.19 -6.06 -23.34
N GLU A 310 -21.40 -6.55 -23.20
CA GLU A 310 -22.33 -6.11 -22.15
C GLU A 310 -21.75 -6.35 -20.73
N ILE A 311 -21.23 -7.55 -20.48
CA ILE A 311 -20.63 -7.89 -19.17
C ILE A 311 -19.36 -7.04 -18.93
N ILE A 312 -18.53 -6.83 -19.95
CA ILE A 312 -17.34 -5.97 -19.85
C ILE A 312 -17.73 -4.53 -19.50
N ASN A 313 -18.80 -3.99 -20.11
CA ASN A 313 -19.29 -2.66 -19.78
C ASN A 313 -19.81 -2.57 -18.34
N GLU A 314 -20.46 -3.62 -17.83
CA GLU A 314 -20.83 -3.68 -16.42
C GLU A 314 -19.61 -3.75 -15.50
N LEU A 315 -18.58 -4.53 -15.83
CA LEU A 315 -17.30 -4.56 -15.11
C LEU A 315 -16.67 -3.17 -15.03
N ILE A 316 -16.59 -2.45 -16.16
CA ILE A 316 -16.05 -1.09 -16.20
C ILE A 316 -16.88 -0.16 -15.30
N LYS A 317 -18.20 -0.28 -15.31
CA LYS A 317 -19.09 0.50 -14.44
C LYS A 317 -18.83 0.22 -12.95
N GLU A 318 -18.64 -1.04 -12.58
CA GLU A 318 -18.32 -1.40 -11.19
C GLU A 318 -16.93 -0.89 -10.74
N VAL A 319 -15.94 -0.88 -11.65
CA VAL A 319 -14.63 -0.24 -11.39
C VAL A 319 -14.79 1.27 -11.21
N HIS A 320 -15.67 1.94 -11.95
CA HIS A 320 -16.00 3.34 -11.72
C HIS A 320 -16.67 3.54 -10.36
N THR A 321 -17.62 2.67 -9.98
CA THR A 321 -18.25 2.69 -8.65
C THR A 321 -17.22 2.60 -7.54
N PHE A 322 -16.21 1.73 -7.68
CA PHE A 322 -15.10 1.62 -6.73
C PHE A 322 -14.30 2.94 -6.63
N ARG A 323 -13.98 3.56 -7.77
CA ARG A 323 -13.24 4.84 -7.80
C ARG A 323 -14.05 5.99 -7.19
N ASP A 324 -15.34 6.08 -7.50
CA ASP A 324 -16.22 7.10 -6.97
C ASP A 324 -16.35 7.00 -5.45
N LYS A 325 -16.46 5.76 -4.93
CA LYS A 325 -16.46 5.51 -3.48
C LYS A 325 -15.14 5.89 -2.83
N HIS A 326 -14.01 5.56 -3.45
CA HIS A 326 -12.68 5.97 -2.98
C HIS A 326 -12.54 7.50 -2.94
N LEU A 327 -13.02 8.19 -3.97
CA LEU A 327 -13.04 9.66 -4.01
C LEU A 327 -13.95 10.26 -2.92
N GLU A 328 -15.12 9.65 -2.67
CA GLU A 328 -15.99 10.02 -1.55
C GLU A 328 -15.26 9.90 -0.22
N TYR A 329 -14.52 8.80 0.00
CA TYR A 329 -13.74 8.63 1.22
C TYR A 329 -12.58 9.62 1.32
N ALA A 330 -11.88 9.92 0.24
CA ALA A 330 -10.86 10.98 0.23
C ALA A 330 -11.47 12.32 0.66
N ARG A 331 -12.69 12.64 0.20
CA ARG A 331 -13.42 13.84 0.62
C ARG A 331 -13.77 13.80 2.11
N VAL A 332 -14.37 12.73 2.61
CA VAL A 332 -14.89 12.62 3.97
C VAL A 332 -13.77 12.46 5.01
N TYR A 333 -12.79 11.58 4.73
CA TYR A 333 -11.73 11.23 5.66
C TYR A 333 -10.53 12.19 5.64
N ILE A 334 -10.38 12.98 4.58
CA ILE A 334 -9.22 13.87 4.43
C ILE A 334 -9.68 15.33 4.27
N TYR A 335 -10.37 15.65 3.18
CA TYR A 335 -10.69 17.04 2.87
C TYR A 335 -11.59 17.70 3.93
N GLU A 336 -12.73 17.11 4.28
CA GLU A 336 -13.65 17.65 5.28
C GLU A 336 -12.99 17.75 6.67
N GLN A 337 -12.16 16.77 7.04
CA GLN A 337 -11.43 16.80 8.30
C GLN A 337 -10.37 17.91 8.31
N SER A 338 -9.73 18.20 7.19
CA SER A 338 -8.76 19.30 7.07
C SER A 338 -9.38 20.67 7.35
N LEU A 339 -10.66 20.86 7.02
CA LEU A 339 -11.39 22.11 7.26
C LEU A 339 -11.70 22.35 8.74
N THR A 340 -11.79 21.28 9.53
CA THR A 340 -12.09 21.32 10.97
C THR A 340 -10.85 21.32 11.85
N CYS A 341 -9.70 20.94 11.29
CA CYS A 341 -8.43 20.84 12.03
C CYS A 341 -7.69 22.18 12.01
N LEU A 342 -7.66 22.88 13.14
CA LEU A 342 -6.92 24.14 13.33
C LEU A 342 -5.39 23.99 13.29
N LEU A 343 -4.86 22.76 13.25
CA LEU A 343 -3.43 22.46 13.31
C LEU A 343 -2.77 22.24 11.93
N TYR A 344 -3.55 22.01 10.86
CA TYR A 344 -3.03 21.76 9.52
C TYR A 344 -3.74 22.66 8.50
N THR A 345 -3.09 23.75 8.13
CA THR A 345 -3.68 24.88 7.40
C THR A 345 -3.68 24.77 5.87
N SER A 346 -3.27 23.66 5.28
CA SER A 346 -3.44 23.49 3.83
C SER A 346 -3.66 22.03 3.43
N PRO A 347 -4.69 21.76 2.61
CA PRO A 347 -4.86 20.44 1.97
C PRO A 347 -3.66 20.16 1.04
N SER A 348 -3.17 18.93 1.07
CA SER A 348 -2.18 18.46 0.10
C SER A 348 -2.82 18.39 -1.30
N PRO A 349 -2.06 18.59 -2.40
CA PRO A 349 -2.55 18.33 -3.76
C PRO A 349 -3.08 16.90 -4.00
N ARG A 350 -2.84 15.98 -3.06
CA ARG A 350 -3.41 14.63 -3.04
C ARG A 350 -4.86 14.58 -2.55
N ASP A 351 -5.33 15.64 -1.94
CA ASP A 351 -6.67 15.71 -1.31
C ASP A 351 -7.74 16.04 -2.36
N PHE A 352 -7.32 16.16 -3.64
CA PHE A 352 -8.15 16.45 -4.81
C PHE A 352 -7.98 15.38 -5.91
#